data_673b66e713b1b4d81d7fa52404de95d8
#
_entry.id   673b66e713b1b4d81d7fa52404de95d8
#
_cell.length_a   1.000
_cell.length_b   1.000
_cell.length_c   1.000
_cell.angle_alpha   90.00
_cell.angle_beta   90.00
_cell.angle_gamma   90.00
#
_symmetry.space_group_name_H-M   'P 1'
#
loop_
_entity.id
_entity.type
_entity.pdbx_description
1 polymer ?
#
loop_
_entity_poly.entity_id
_entity_poly.type
_entity_poly.pdbx_seq_one_letter_code
_entity_poly.pdbx_strand_id
1 'polypeptide(L)'
;MKSLLPLILILALTAVVGFRYRVKKGVIKEKKGSQILESELGNKYGKRATVVIFSTTFCSECRSAKALISDVTSTLSDISYIEIDAESNLELVRKVDIRSTPTTIFLDKAGFEIARATG
;
A
#
# COMPACT_ATOMS: atom_id res chain seq x y z
N MET A 1 -36.24 33.01 5.04
CA MET A 1 -35.21 32.73 4.02
C MET A 1 -33.80 33.05 4.51
N LYS A 2 -33.56 34.08 5.25
CA LYS A 2 -32.25 34.42 5.80
C LYS A 2 -31.70 33.43 6.81
N SER A 3 -32.55 32.67 7.50
CA SER A 3 -32.15 31.66 8.49
C SER A 3 -31.77 30.30 7.91
N LEU A 4 -32.12 30.04 6.63
CA LEU A 4 -31.78 28.78 5.94
C LEU A 4 -30.40 28.81 5.28
N LEU A 5 -29.93 30.02 4.94
CA LEU A 5 -28.65 30.19 4.25
C LEU A 5 -27.44 29.70 5.09
N PRO A 6 -27.30 30.09 6.37
CA PRO A 6 -26.21 29.57 7.18
C PRO A 6 -26.31 28.06 7.44
N LEU A 7 -27.53 27.52 7.52
CA LEU A 7 -27.75 26.08 7.70
C LEU A 7 -27.25 25.29 6.49
N ILE A 8 -27.56 25.76 5.28
CA ILE A 8 -27.10 25.14 4.01
C ILE A 8 -25.59 25.21 3.90
N LEU A 9 -24.99 26.33 4.30
CA LEU A 9 -23.53 26.51 4.30
C LEU A 9 -22.85 25.52 5.24
N ILE A 10 -23.37 25.34 6.44
CA ILE A 10 -22.83 24.38 7.42
C ILE A 10 -22.95 22.95 6.90
N LEU A 11 -24.09 22.59 6.32
CA LEU A 11 -24.31 21.26 5.75
C LEU A 11 -23.38 20.98 4.56
N ALA A 12 -23.19 21.95 3.69
CA ALA A 12 -22.27 21.83 2.56
C ALA A 12 -20.82 21.67 3.03
N LEU A 13 -20.41 22.43 4.05
CA LEU A 13 -19.08 22.37 4.63
C LEU A 13 -18.82 21.00 5.27
N THR A 14 -19.75 20.50 6.05
CA THR A 14 -19.64 19.17 6.69
C THR A 14 -19.61 18.04 5.66
N ALA A 15 -20.39 18.15 4.61
CA ALA A 15 -20.39 17.19 3.51
C ALA A 15 -19.03 17.15 2.78
N VAL A 16 -18.44 18.31 2.51
CA VAL A 16 -17.12 18.42 1.87
C VAL A 16 -16.02 17.84 2.76
N VAL A 17 -16.04 18.18 4.05
CA VAL A 17 -15.06 17.66 5.01
C VAL A 17 -15.21 16.15 5.17
N GLY A 18 -16.44 15.66 5.29
CA GLY A 18 -16.73 14.23 5.39
C GLY A 18 -16.29 13.46 4.15
N PHE A 19 -16.53 14.01 2.97
CA PHE A 19 -16.10 13.42 1.71
C PHE A 19 -14.57 13.35 1.60
N ARG A 20 -13.89 14.43 1.94
CA ARG A 20 -12.42 14.47 1.96
C ARG A 20 -11.83 13.49 2.97
N TYR A 21 -12.45 13.37 4.13
CA TYR A 21 -12.02 12.44 5.16
C TYR A 21 -12.18 10.97 4.70
N ARG A 22 -13.28 10.64 4.04
CA ARG A 22 -13.51 9.30 3.48
C ARG A 22 -12.53 8.96 2.37
N VAL A 23 -12.22 9.91 1.52
CA VAL A 23 -11.25 9.71 0.42
C VAL A 23 -9.85 9.48 0.95
N LYS A 24 -9.49 10.06 2.10
CA LYS A 24 -8.18 9.85 2.72
C LYS A 24 -8.02 8.51 3.45
N LYS A 25 -9.12 7.89 3.89
CA LYS A 25 -9.09 6.57 4.52
C LYS A 25 -9.06 5.47 3.47
N GLY A 26 -8.01 4.66 3.49
CA GLY A 26 -7.86 3.54 2.56
C GLY A 26 -7.35 3.91 1.19
N VAL A 27 -6.88 5.12 0.99
CA VAL A 27 -6.27 5.52 -0.28
C VAL A 27 -4.87 4.94 -0.40
N ILE A 28 -4.62 4.29 -1.53
CA ILE A 28 -3.28 3.95 -1.96
C ILE A 28 -2.53 5.26 -2.21
N LYS A 29 -1.59 5.57 -1.34
CA LYS A 29 -0.77 6.78 -1.51
C LYS A 29 0.21 6.56 -2.65
N GLU A 30 0.03 7.28 -3.73
CA GLU A 30 1.04 7.36 -4.78
C GLU A 30 2.26 8.09 -4.23
N LYS A 31 3.36 7.38 -4.11
CA LYS A 31 4.60 7.94 -3.65
C LYS A 31 5.68 7.52 -4.64
N LYS A 32 6.22 8.47 -5.39
CA LYS A 32 7.47 8.25 -6.12
C LYS A 32 8.56 8.08 -5.06
N GLY A 33 8.82 6.83 -4.74
CA GLY A 33 9.66 6.48 -3.62
C GLY A 33 10.97 5.86 -4.00
N SER A 34 11.54 5.20 -3.02
CA SER A 34 12.81 4.53 -3.09
C SER A 34 12.77 3.38 -4.10
N GLN A 35 13.90 3.12 -4.73
CA GLN A 35 14.09 1.92 -5.52
C GLN A 35 14.48 0.78 -4.59
N ILE A 36 13.82 -0.36 -4.73
CA ILE A 36 14.20 -1.60 -4.05
C ILE A 36 14.89 -2.48 -5.09
N LEU A 37 16.15 -2.83 -4.82
CA LEU A 37 16.95 -3.64 -5.75
C LEU A 37 16.54 -5.11 -5.70
N GLU A 38 16.74 -5.81 -6.80
CA GLU A 38 16.48 -7.26 -6.86
C GLU A 38 17.30 -8.04 -5.84
N SER A 39 18.52 -7.59 -5.55
CA SER A 39 19.38 -8.17 -4.51
C SER A 39 18.76 -8.04 -3.11
N GLU A 40 18.06 -6.93 -2.84
CA GLU A 40 17.38 -6.72 -1.57
C GLU A 40 16.11 -7.56 -1.43
N LEU A 41 15.45 -7.81 -2.55
CA LEU A 41 14.25 -8.65 -2.60
C LEU A 41 14.57 -10.15 -2.58
N GLY A 42 15.76 -10.52 -3.01
CA GLY A 42 16.14 -11.92 -3.22
C GLY A 42 15.44 -12.57 -4.40
N ASN A 43 14.84 -11.78 -5.26
CA ASN A 43 14.10 -12.23 -6.45
C ASN A 43 14.19 -11.21 -7.57
N LYS A 44 13.86 -11.65 -8.78
CA LYS A 44 13.81 -10.76 -9.95
C LYS A 44 12.50 -9.99 -9.98
N TYR A 45 12.54 -8.79 -10.57
CA TYR A 45 11.34 -8.01 -10.83
C TYR A 45 10.40 -8.72 -11.79
N GLY A 46 9.11 -8.47 -11.67
CA GLY A 46 8.13 -8.83 -12.67
C GLY A 46 8.34 -8.02 -13.94
N LYS A 47 7.94 -8.58 -15.06
CA LYS A 47 8.09 -7.92 -16.38
C LYS A 47 7.35 -6.58 -16.46
N ARG A 48 6.24 -6.47 -15.75
CA ARG A 48 5.37 -5.31 -15.75
C ARG A 48 5.42 -4.57 -14.42
N ALA A 49 5.34 -5.31 -13.32
CA ALA A 49 5.33 -4.77 -11.97
C ALA A 49 5.74 -5.83 -10.96
N THR A 50 6.06 -5.40 -9.76
CA THR A 50 6.36 -6.28 -8.64
C THR A 50 5.52 -5.87 -7.44
N VAL A 51 4.91 -6.83 -6.78
CA VAL A 51 4.17 -6.62 -5.54
C VAL A 51 4.97 -7.22 -4.40
N VAL A 52 5.31 -6.38 -3.43
CA VAL A 52 6.09 -6.79 -2.25
C VAL A 52 5.23 -6.62 -1.01
N ILE A 53 5.05 -7.67 -0.26
CA ILE A 53 4.34 -7.62 1.02
C ILE A 53 5.31 -7.83 2.17
N PHE A 54 5.28 -6.88 3.11
CA PHE A 54 6.01 -6.98 4.37
C PHE A 54 5.09 -7.53 5.44
N SER A 55 5.50 -8.61 6.08
CA SER A 55 4.69 -9.32 7.07
C SER A 55 5.53 -9.79 8.23
N THR A 56 4.87 -10.18 9.31
CA THR A 56 5.50 -10.79 10.48
C THR A 56 4.85 -12.15 10.78
N THR A 57 5.54 -12.98 11.56
CA THR A 57 5.10 -14.34 11.87
C THR A 57 3.77 -14.38 12.64
N PHE A 58 3.54 -13.40 13.51
CA PHE A 58 2.37 -13.36 14.40
C PHE A 58 1.29 -12.38 13.95
N CYS A 59 1.20 -12.13 12.67
CA CYS A 59 0.25 -11.18 12.11
C CYS A 59 -0.90 -11.93 11.41
N SER A 60 -2.08 -11.97 12.04
CA SER A 60 -3.26 -12.61 11.45
C SER A 60 -3.77 -11.87 10.21
N GLU A 61 -3.72 -10.55 10.22
CA GLU A 61 -4.08 -9.71 9.08
C GLU A 61 -3.16 -9.92 7.88
N CYS A 62 -1.88 -10.21 8.14
CA CYS A 62 -0.92 -10.55 7.11
C CYS A 62 -1.29 -11.81 6.34
N ARG A 63 -1.84 -12.82 7.02
CA ARG A 63 -2.30 -14.06 6.37
C ARG A 63 -3.41 -13.78 5.36
N SER A 64 -4.38 -12.97 5.74
CA SER A 64 -5.49 -12.59 4.85
C SER A 64 -4.99 -11.77 3.67
N ALA A 65 -4.11 -10.81 3.90
CA ALA A 65 -3.52 -9.97 2.86
C ALA A 65 -2.69 -10.80 1.88
N LYS A 66 -1.86 -11.72 2.37
CA LYS A 66 -1.06 -12.61 1.54
C LYS A 66 -1.92 -13.49 0.66
N ALA A 67 -2.96 -14.09 1.22
CA ALA A 67 -3.85 -14.97 0.48
C ALA A 67 -4.55 -14.22 -0.66
N LEU A 68 -5.05 -13.01 -0.38
CA LEU A 68 -5.72 -12.18 -1.37
C LEU A 68 -4.77 -11.76 -2.50
N ILE A 69 -3.60 -11.23 -2.15
CA ILE A 69 -2.64 -10.72 -3.13
C ILE A 69 -2.03 -11.86 -3.94
N SER A 70 -1.70 -12.96 -3.29
CA SER A 70 -1.19 -14.15 -3.98
C SER A 70 -2.21 -14.69 -4.98
N ASP A 71 -3.48 -14.74 -4.62
CA ASP A 71 -4.57 -15.21 -5.48
C ASP A 71 -4.73 -14.30 -6.71
N VAL A 72 -4.73 -13.00 -6.50
CA VAL A 72 -4.83 -12.01 -7.60
C VAL A 72 -3.61 -12.08 -8.52
N THR A 73 -2.40 -12.13 -7.98
CA THR A 73 -1.17 -12.13 -8.76
C THR A 73 -0.91 -13.46 -9.47
N SER A 74 -1.47 -14.56 -8.98
CA SER A 74 -1.33 -15.87 -9.63
C SER A 74 -1.96 -15.90 -11.03
N THR A 75 -2.93 -15.04 -11.30
CA THR A 75 -3.56 -14.91 -12.63
C THR A 75 -2.81 -13.96 -13.56
N LEU A 76 -1.80 -13.25 -13.04
CA LEU A 76 -1.04 -12.23 -13.77
C LEU A 76 0.42 -12.68 -13.94
N SER A 77 0.76 -13.20 -15.11
CA SER A 77 2.09 -13.78 -15.39
C SER A 77 3.22 -12.74 -15.41
N ASP A 78 2.90 -11.48 -15.68
CA ASP A 78 3.87 -10.37 -15.79
C ASP A 78 4.09 -9.63 -14.46
N ILE A 79 3.41 -10.02 -13.40
CA ILE A 79 3.58 -9.45 -12.07
C ILE A 79 4.24 -10.47 -11.15
N SER A 80 5.34 -10.04 -10.53
CA SER A 80 6.04 -10.84 -9.53
C SER A 80 5.46 -10.54 -8.15
N TYR A 81 5.22 -11.58 -7.37
CA TYR A 81 4.76 -11.46 -5.99
C TYR A 81 5.89 -11.92 -5.06
N ILE A 82 6.27 -11.06 -4.13
CA ILE A 82 7.37 -11.31 -3.20
C ILE A 82 6.90 -11.06 -1.76
N GLU A 83 7.12 -12.04 -0.90
CA GLU A 83 6.88 -11.91 0.53
C GLU A 83 8.20 -11.63 1.24
N ILE A 84 8.21 -10.63 2.12
CA ILE A 84 9.38 -10.27 2.93
C ILE A 84 8.99 -10.32 4.41
N ASP A 85 9.76 -11.07 5.18
CA ASP A 85 9.66 -11.07 6.62
C ASP A 85 10.30 -9.78 7.16
N ALA A 86 9.46 -8.91 7.73
CA ALA A 86 9.91 -7.64 8.27
C ALA A 86 10.89 -7.80 9.44
N GLU A 87 10.74 -8.85 10.22
CA GLU A 87 11.62 -9.11 11.38
C GLU A 87 13.04 -9.50 10.96
N SER A 88 13.18 -10.21 9.84
CA SER A 88 14.47 -10.66 9.30
C SER A 88 15.14 -9.66 8.37
N ASN A 89 14.45 -8.59 7.99
CA ASN A 89 14.91 -7.61 7.00
C ASN A 89 14.79 -6.19 7.51
N LEU A 90 15.30 -5.92 8.70
CA LEU A 90 15.17 -4.63 9.38
C LEU A 90 15.81 -3.48 8.61
N GLU A 91 16.91 -3.72 7.90
CA GLU A 91 17.56 -2.69 7.08
C GLU A 91 16.65 -2.23 5.96
N LEU A 92 16.01 -3.16 5.26
CA LEU A 92 15.07 -2.86 4.20
C LEU A 92 13.81 -2.17 4.74
N VAL A 93 13.32 -2.63 5.88
CA VAL A 93 12.19 -2.01 6.59
C VAL A 93 12.46 -0.54 6.88
N ARG A 94 13.65 -0.22 7.35
CA ARG A 94 14.05 1.17 7.62
C ARG A 94 14.22 1.98 6.34
N LYS A 95 14.83 1.38 5.32
CA LYS A 95 15.07 2.03 4.04
C LYS A 95 13.77 2.48 3.37
N VAL A 96 12.75 1.63 3.41
CA VAL A 96 11.45 1.91 2.77
C VAL A 96 10.40 2.43 3.75
N ASP A 97 10.79 2.69 4.98
CA ASP A 97 9.94 3.27 6.03
C ASP A 97 8.66 2.47 6.28
N ILE A 98 8.83 1.19 6.57
CA ILE A 98 7.71 0.32 6.97
C ILE A 98 7.45 0.50 8.46
N ARG A 99 6.24 0.95 8.81
CA ARG A 99 5.85 1.24 10.20
C ARG A 99 4.88 0.24 10.79
N SER A 100 4.20 -0.51 9.94
CA SER A 100 3.21 -1.49 10.36
C SER A 100 3.15 -2.65 9.38
N THR A 101 2.61 -3.77 9.82
CA THR A 101 2.33 -4.93 8.97
C THR A 101 0.84 -5.26 9.02
N PRO A 102 0.25 -5.72 7.93
CA PRO A 102 0.87 -5.89 6.61
C PRO A 102 1.06 -4.54 5.90
N THR A 103 2.15 -4.40 5.17
CA THR A 103 2.35 -3.29 4.23
C THR A 103 2.66 -3.86 2.86
N THR A 104 1.91 -3.48 1.86
CA THR A 104 2.10 -3.91 0.48
C THR A 104 2.64 -2.76 -0.34
N ILE A 105 3.77 -2.98 -1.00
CA ILE A 105 4.41 -2.00 -1.86
C ILE A 105 4.31 -2.47 -3.30
N PHE A 106 3.90 -1.57 -4.17
CA PHE A 106 3.83 -1.81 -5.61
C PHE A 106 5.03 -1.15 -6.27
N LEU A 107 5.83 -1.94 -6.97
CA LEU A 107 7.01 -1.48 -7.68
C LEU A 107 6.74 -1.52 -9.18
N ASP A 108 7.34 -0.58 -9.91
CA ASP A 108 7.36 -0.64 -11.36
C ASP A 108 8.39 -1.67 -11.86
N LYS A 109 8.51 -1.80 -13.17
CA LYS A 109 9.44 -2.76 -13.79
C LYS A 109 10.91 -2.50 -13.45
N ALA A 110 11.25 -1.30 -13.00
CA ALA A 110 12.60 -0.90 -12.61
C ALA A 110 12.82 -0.97 -11.09
N GLY A 111 11.80 -1.34 -10.31
CA GLY A 111 11.89 -1.48 -8.86
C GLY A 111 11.61 -0.23 -8.07
N PHE A 112 11.12 0.83 -8.70
CA PHE A 112 10.72 2.05 -7.99
C PHE A 112 9.32 1.89 -7.39
N GLU A 113 9.17 2.36 -6.17
CA GLU A 113 7.87 2.36 -5.48
C GLU A 113 6.91 3.33 -6.17
N ILE A 114 5.80 2.82 -6.67
CA ILE A 114 4.76 3.62 -7.32
C ILE A 114 3.53 3.79 -6.45
N ALA A 115 3.28 2.85 -5.54
CA ALA A 115 2.14 2.89 -4.64
C ALA A 115 2.41 2.05 -3.40
N ARG A 116 1.62 2.28 -2.35
CA ARG A 116 1.75 1.57 -1.08
C ARG A 116 0.39 1.44 -0.43
N ALA A 117 0.10 0.26 0.10
CA ALA A 117 -1.10 0.00 0.89
C ALA A 117 -0.69 -0.48 2.28
N THR A 118 -1.17 0.22 3.31
CA THR A 118 -0.95 -0.15 4.71
C THR A 118 -2.25 -0.64 5.32
N GLY A 119 -2.17 -1.63 6.13
CA GLY A 119 -3.38 -2.07 6.79
C GLY A 119 -3.61 -3.44 7.01
#